data_98df646f9323ea9ced3424f68440e8d1
#
_entry.id   98df646f9323ea9ced3424f68440e8d1
#
_cell.length_a   1.000
_cell.length_b   1.000
_cell.length_c   1.000
_cell.angle_alpha   90.00
_cell.angle_beta   90.00
_cell.angle_gamma   90.00
#
_symmetry.space_group_name_H-M   'P 1'
#
loop_
_entity.id
_entity.type
_entity.pdbx_description
1 polymer ?
#
loop_
_entity_poly.entity_id
_entity_poly.type
_entity_poly.pdbx_seq_one_letter_code
_entity_poly.pdbx_strand_id
1 'polypeptide(L)'
;MTPVVGQGEITMVVRGSNPQRGDIIAFYYNNKVLIKRVIGLPGEWVNIDGSGNVYINGELLDEPYITDRALGDCSITLPYQVPDGRYFVLGDHRSTSRDSRSTLVGPVSEEQIMGRVTLRIWPLNRIGFLQ
;
A
#
# COMPACT_ATOMS: atom_id res chain seq x y z
N MET A 1 -7.20 1.54 -3.15
CA MET A 1 -6.87 0.43 -4.05
C MET A 1 -7.74 -0.77 -3.72
N THR A 2 -8.47 -1.21 -4.68
CA THR A 2 -9.38 -2.33 -4.47
C THR A 2 -9.22 -3.30 -5.63
N PRO A 3 -8.81 -4.52 -5.38
CA PRO A 3 -8.77 -5.51 -6.44
C PRO A 3 -10.19 -5.84 -6.85
N VAL A 4 -10.38 -6.00 -8.12
CA VAL A 4 -11.69 -6.31 -8.67
C VAL A 4 -11.65 -7.76 -9.15
N VAL A 5 -12.23 -8.61 -8.34
CA VAL A 5 -12.29 -10.04 -8.65
C VAL A 5 -13.56 -10.28 -9.44
N GLY A 6 -13.44 -10.98 -10.55
CA GLY A 6 -14.58 -11.28 -11.38
C GLY A 6 -14.84 -10.32 -12.51
N GLN A 7 -14.00 -9.30 -12.64
CA GLN A 7 -14.10 -8.34 -13.74
C GLN A 7 -12.85 -8.37 -14.60
N GLY A 8 -12.38 -9.56 -14.87
CA GLY A 8 -11.21 -9.73 -15.72
C GLY A 8 -9.90 -9.73 -14.97
N GLU A 9 -9.95 -9.78 -13.66
CA GLU A 9 -8.74 -9.78 -12.83
C GLU A 9 -8.78 -10.94 -11.87
N ILE A 10 -7.61 -11.52 -11.65
CA ILE A 10 -7.43 -12.52 -10.62
C ILE A 10 -6.40 -11.97 -9.64
N THR A 11 -6.77 -12.00 -8.36
CA THR A 11 -5.88 -11.58 -7.28
C THR A 11 -5.30 -12.81 -6.62
N MET A 12 -3.98 -12.86 -6.54
CA MET A 12 -3.25 -13.96 -5.90
C MET A 12 -2.49 -13.41 -4.72
N VAL A 13 -2.46 -14.18 -3.64
CA VAL A 13 -1.71 -13.83 -2.44
C VAL A 13 -0.53 -14.77 -2.33
N VAL A 14 0.68 -14.22 -2.31
CA VAL A 14 1.92 -14.97 -2.19
C VAL A 14 2.52 -14.71 -0.82
N ARG A 15 2.81 -15.78 -0.09
CA ARG A 15 3.37 -15.70 1.25
C ARG A 15 4.85 -16.00 1.22
N GLY A 16 5.50 -15.75 2.34
CA GLY A 16 6.82 -16.30 2.65
C GLY A 16 7.98 -15.36 2.54
N SER A 17 7.89 -14.25 1.83
CA SER A 17 8.98 -13.29 1.80
C SER A 17 8.56 -11.98 2.45
N ASN A 18 9.55 -11.26 2.97
CA ASN A 18 9.31 -9.95 3.55
C ASN A 18 8.85 -8.99 2.46
N PRO A 19 7.87 -8.14 2.76
CA PRO A 19 7.44 -7.13 1.80
C PRO A 19 8.56 -6.16 1.47
N GLN A 20 8.57 -5.70 0.23
CA GLN A 20 9.50 -4.69 -0.24
C GLN A 20 8.72 -3.45 -0.62
N ARG A 21 9.42 -2.31 -0.67
CA ARG A 21 8.80 -1.07 -1.09
C ARG A 21 8.17 -1.24 -2.47
N GLY A 22 6.92 -0.79 -2.59
CA GLY A 22 6.17 -0.91 -3.83
C GLY A 22 5.30 -2.14 -3.92
N ASP A 23 5.52 -3.13 -3.07
CA ASP A 23 4.67 -4.33 -3.04
C ASP A 23 3.27 -3.97 -2.57
N ILE A 24 2.30 -4.64 -3.15
CA ILE A 24 0.92 -4.57 -2.68
C ILE A 24 0.73 -5.73 -1.72
N ILE A 25 0.23 -5.44 -0.52
CA ILE A 25 0.01 -6.47 0.49
C ILE A 25 -1.44 -6.50 0.93
N ALA A 26 -1.89 -7.68 1.32
CA ALA A 26 -3.16 -7.87 1.99
C ALA A 26 -2.86 -8.10 3.47
N PHE A 27 -3.60 -7.42 4.34
CA PHE A 27 -3.39 -7.56 5.77
C PHE A 27 -4.70 -7.44 6.54
N TYR A 28 -4.69 -8.01 7.72
CA TYR A 28 -5.86 -7.99 8.60
C TYR A 28 -5.95 -6.65 9.33
N TYR A 29 -7.15 -6.09 9.35
CA TYR A 29 -7.42 -4.89 10.12
C TYR A 29 -8.82 -5.03 10.72
N ASN A 30 -8.88 -5.21 12.04
CA ASN A 30 -10.13 -5.56 12.72
C ASN A 30 -10.71 -6.82 12.07
N ASN A 31 -11.96 -6.78 11.62
CA ASN A 31 -12.59 -7.94 10.99
C ASN A 31 -12.55 -7.87 9.47
N LYS A 32 -11.60 -7.12 8.93
CA LYS A 32 -11.51 -6.88 7.48
C LYS A 32 -10.14 -7.23 6.97
N VAL A 33 -10.06 -7.38 5.66
CA VAL A 33 -8.79 -7.46 4.95
C VAL A 33 -8.65 -6.20 4.12
N LEU A 34 -7.56 -5.50 4.33
CA LEU A 34 -7.23 -4.32 3.54
C LEU A 34 -6.12 -4.66 2.58
N ILE A 35 -6.10 -3.97 1.44
CA ILE A 35 -5.08 -4.14 0.43
C ILE A 35 -4.49 -2.77 0.15
N LYS A 36 -3.20 -2.61 0.43
CA LYS A 36 -2.49 -1.34 0.31
C LYS A 36 -1.08 -1.60 -0.20
N ARG A 37 -0.41 -0.51 -0.58
CA ARG A 37 0.95 -0.58 -1.11
C ARG A 37 1.95 -0.24 -0.02
N VAL A 38 3.03 -1.02 0.08
CA VAL A 38 4.11 -0.75 1.03
C VAL A 38 4.91 0.44 0.54
N ILE A 39 5.06 1.43 1.40
CA ILE A 39 5.78 2.67 1.09
C ILE A 39 7.01 2.79 1.97
N GLY A 40 6.87 2.57 3.27
CA GLY A 40 7.98 2.69 4.21
C GLY A 40 8.31 1.36 4.83
N LEU A 41 9.61 1.07 4.92
CA LEU A 41 10.13 -0.14 5.54
C LEU A 41 10.51 0.14 7.00
N PRO A 42 10.67 -0.91 7.83
CA PRO A 42 11.02 -0.70 9.24
C PRO A 42 12.21 0.22 9.41
N GLY A 43 12.10 1.19 10.30
CA GLY A 43 13.16 2.13 10.61
C GLY A 43 13.25 3.34 9.72
N GLU A 44 12.54 3.36 8.61
CA GLU A 44 12.62 4.49 7.68
C GLU A 44 11.77 5.66 8.14
N TRP A 45 12.19 6.85 7.75
CA TRP A 45 11.42 8.07 7.98
C TRP A 45 10.57 8.34 6.74
N VAL A 46 9.28 8.50 6.94
CA VAL A 46 8.31 8.81 5.87
C VAL A 46 7.83 10.23 6.07
N ASN A 47 7.87 11.03 5.02
CA ASN A 47 7.26 12.34 5.02
C ASN A 47 6.39 12.50 3.79
N ILE A 48 5.33 13.27 3.91
CA ILE A 48 4.41 13.54 2.82
C ILE A 48 4.15 15.04 2.83
N ASP A 49 4.36 15.71 1.69
CA ASP A 49 4.13 17.14 1.65
C ASP A 49 2.66 17.46 1.31
N GLY A 50 2.34 18.74 1.28
CA GLY A 50 0.97 19.17 1.04
C GLY A 50 0.42 18.79 -0.31
N SER A 51 1.30 18.53 -1.28
CA SER A 51 0.90 18.09 -2.62
C SER A 51 0.82 16.57 -2.72
N GLY A 52 1.17 15.85 -1.66
CA GLY A 52 1.11 14.40 -1.65
C GLY A 52 2.38 13.70 -2.12
N ASN A 53 3.46 14.43 -2.33
CA ASN A 53 4.74 13.81 -2.64
C ASN A 53 5.28 13.11 -1.41
N VAL A 54 5.77 11.89 -1.61
CA VAL A 54 6.27 11.06 -0.52
C VAL A 54 7.79 11.10 -0.53
N TYR A 55 8.37 11.22 0.66
CA TYR A 55 9.82 11.23 0.85
C TYR A 55 10.18 10.12 1.80
N ILE A 56 11.21 9.36 1.46
CA ILE A 56 11.75 8.29 2.31
C ILE A 56 13.16 8.71 2.70
N ASN A 57 13.39 8.85 4.00
CA ASN A 57 14.67 9.30 4.53
C ASN A 57 15.15 10.60 3.85
N GLY A 58 14.21 11.48 3.55
CA GLY A 58 14.49 12.78 2.97
C GLY A 58 14.60 12.80 1.45
N GLU A 59 14.46 11.66 0.78
CA GLU A 59 14.57 11.59 -0.67
C GLU A 59 13.20 11.37 -1.29
N LEU A 60 12.91 12.09 -2.36
CA LEU A 60 11.64 11.97 -3.05
C LEU A 60 11.49 10.55 -3.63
N LEU A 61 10.37 9.93 -3.30
CA LEU A 61 10.04 8.62 -3.83
C LEU A 61 9.37 8.77 -5.19
N ASP A 62 9.88 8.04 -6.17
CA ASP A 62 9.27 8.00 -7.49
C ASP A 62 8.09 7.04 -7.45
N GLU A 63 6.90 7.56 -7.77
CA GLU A 63 5.67 6.78 -7.68
C GLU A 63 4.92 6.85 -9.01
N PRO A 64 5.42 6.18 -10.07
CA PRO A 64 4.79 6.28 -11.39
C PRO A 64 3.39 5.67 -11.44
N TYR A 65 3.04 4.82 -10.49
CA TYR A 65 1.73 4.16 -10.44
C TYR A 65 0.65 5.06 -9.86
N ILE A 66 0.99 6.24 -9.35
CA ILE A 66 0.02 7.11 -8.67
C ILE A 66 -0.50 8.16 -9.63
N THR A 67 -1.82 8.21 -9.80
CA THR A 67 -2.50 9.23 -10.57
C THR A 67 -3.33 10.17 -9.70
N ASP A 68 -3.61 9.76 -8.45
CA ASP A 68 -4.36 10.56 -7.49
C ASP A 68 -3.44 10.90 -6.32
N ARG A 69 -2.62 11.93 -6.49
CA ARG A 69 -1.61 12.31 -5.51
C ARG A 69 -2.19 13.36 -4.58
N ALA A 70 -2.16 13.08 -3.28
CA ALA A 70 -2.69 14.00 -2.27
C ALA A 70 -2.12 13.63 -0.91
N LEU A 71 -2.05 14.61 0.00
CA LEU A 71 -1.77 14.31 1.40
C LEU A 71 -2.95 13.57 2.01
N GLY A 72 -4.16 13.95 1.66
CA GLY A 72 -5.36 13.31 2.17
C GLY A 72 -5.54 13.56 3.66
N ASP A 73 -6.39 12.76 4.27
CA ASP A 73 -6.58 12.81 5.72
C ASP A 73 -5.38 12.19 6.40
N CYS A 74 -4.70 12.97 7.23
CA CYS A 74 -3.49 12.54 7.89
C CYS A 74 -3.55 12.95 9.34
N SER A 75 -3.67 11.96 10.22
CA SER A 75 -3.71 12.23 11.66
C SER A 75 -2.41 11.89 12.37
N ILE A 76 -1.43 11.30 11.66
CA ILE A 76 -0.12 11.06 12.22
C ILE A 76 0.73 12.33 12.13
N THR A 77 1.78 12.37 12.94
CA THR A 77 2.77 13.46 12.88
C THR A 77 3.82 13.10 11.84
N LEU A 78 4.06 14.02 10.91
CA LEU A 78 5.08 13.88 9.87
C LEU A 78 6.27 14.78 10.17
N PRO A 79 7.50 14.36 9.87
CA PRO A 79 7.85 13.03 9.37
C PRO A 79 7.63 11.94 10.42
N TYR A 80 7.38 10.75 9.94
CA TYR A 80 7.03 9.62 10.79
C TYR A 80 8.05 8.50 10.60
N GLN A 81 8.61 8.01 11.71
CA GLN A 81 9.54 6.88 11.63
C GLN A 81 8.78 5.58 11.81
N VAL A 82 8.97 4.68 10.84
CA VAL A 82 8.31 3.39 10.86
C VAL A 82 8.94 2.51 11.94
N PRO A 83 8.15 1.98 12.89
CA PRO A 83 8.71 1.12 13.93
C PRO A 83 9.32 -0.15 13.37
N ASP A 84 10.21 -0.76 14.16
CA ASP A 84 10.77 -2.07 13.80
C ASP A 84 9.66 -3.09 13.66
N GLY A 85 9.80 -3.97 12.68
CA GLY A 85 8.83 -5.03 12.44
C GLY A 85 7.51 -4.56 11.86
N ARG A 86 7.44 -3.31 11.42
CA ARG A 86 6.23 -2.75 10.86
C ARG A 86 6.49 -2.10 9.51
N TYR A 87 5.42 -1.87 8.78
CA TYR A 87 5.46 -1.30 7.44
C TYR A 87 4.48 -0.15 7.35
N PHE A 88 4.88 0.90 6.66
CA PHE A 88 4.01 2.05 6.38
C PHE A 88 3.37 1.82 5.02
N VAL A 89 2.04 1.81 5.00
CA VAL A 89 1.32 1.49 3.77
C VAL A 89 0.42 2.64 3.36
N LEU A 90 0.26 2.82 2.05
CA LEU A 90 -0.65 3.82 1.49
C LEU A 90 -1.50 3.17 0.42
N GLY A 91 -2.73 3.64 0.31
CA GLY A 91 -3.58 3.31 -0.81
C GLY A 91 -3.20 4.14 -2.02
N ASP A 92 -3.45 3.63 -3.22
CA ASP A 92 -3.10 4.34 -4.44
C ASP A 92 -4.04 5.53 -4.69
N HIS A 93 -5.28 5.47 -4.23
CA HIS A 93 -6.19 6.61 -4.26
C HIS A 93 -5.92 7.49 -3.05
N ARG A 94 -4.87 8.31 -3.14
CA ARG A 94 -4.33 9.04 -2.00
C ARG A 94 -5.32 10.02 -1.37
N SER A 95 -6.23 10.57 -2.14
CA SER A 95 -7.18 11.54 -1.61
C SER A 95 -8.24 10.91 -0.71
N THR A 96 -8.52 9.62 -0.87
CA THR A 96 -9.64 8.99 -0.16
C THR A 96 -9.26 7.73 0.61
N SER A 97 -8.05 7.23 0.45
CA SER A 97 -7.65 5.97 1.08
C SER A 97 -7.49 6.11 2.58
N ARG A 98 -7.90 5.07 3.31
CA ARG A 98 -7.55 4.93 4.72
C ARG A 98 -6.37 3.99 4.84
N ASP A 99 -5.30 4.47 5.42
CA ASP A 99 -4.05 3.73 5.47
C ASP A 99 -3.21 4.21 6.66
N SER A 100 -1.89 4.03 6.60
CA SER A 100 -1.01 4.36 7.72
C SER A 100 -0.95 5.85 8.06
N ARG A 101 -1.49 6.72 7.21
CA ARG A 101 -1.64 8.15 7.55
C ARG A 101 -2.65 8.37 8.67
N SER A 102 -3.51 7.40 8.91
CA SER A 102 -4.48 7.46 10.00
C SER A 102 -3.93 6.71 11.20
N THR A 103 -4.02 7.33 12.38
CA THR A 103 -3.63 6.66 13.63
C THR A 103 -4.49 5.43 13.88
N LEU A 104 -5.68 5.35 13.30
CA LEU A 104 -6.53 4.18 13.47
C LEU A 104 -5.99 2.96 12.77
N VAL A 105 -5.40 3.12 11.59
CA VAL A 105 -4.76 2.02 10.88
C VAL A 105 -3.33 1.84 11.36
N GLY A 106 -2.56 2.92 11.37
CA GLY A 106 -1.18 2.91 11.81
C GLY A 106 -0.28 2.07 10.92
N PRO A 107 0.95 1.80 11.39
CA PRO A 107 1.85 0.91 10.67
C PRO A 107 1.41 -0.54 10.83
N VAL A 108 1.63 -1.32 9.78
CA VAL A 108 1.16 -2.71 9.72
C VAL A 108 2.26 -3.64 10.22
N SER A 109 1.92 -4.47 11.20
CA SER A 109 2.88 -5.45 11.73
C SER A 109 2.96 -6.68 10.84
N GLU A 110 4.05 -7.42 10.98
CA GLU A 110 4.24 -8.65 10.20
C GLU A 110 3.15 -9.66 10.47
N GLU A 111 2.67 -9.72 11.71
CA GLU A 111 1.61 -10.67 12.07
C GLU A 111 0.29 -10.37 11.37
N GLN A 112 0.07 -9.10 10.98
CA GLN A 112 -1.16 -8.74 10.28
C GLN A 112 -1.11 -9.11 8.81
N ILE A 113 0.07 -9.28 8.25
CA ILE A 113 0.24 -9.43 6.81
C ILE A 113 -0.13 -10.85 6.40
N MET A 114 -1.12 -10.94 5.49
CA MET A 114 -1.48 -12.22 4.88
C MET A 114 -0.45 -12.63 3.84
N GLY A 115 -0.03 -11.66 3.02
CA GLY A 115 0.92 -11.92 1.96
C GLY A 115 0.94 -10.81 0.95
N ARG A 116 1.78 -10.99 -0.07
CA ARG A 116 1.89 -10.08 -1.18
C ARG A 116 0.82 -10.40 -2.21
N VAL A 117 0.22 -9.36 -2.78
CA VAL A 117 -0.85 -9.50 -3.75
C VAL A 117 -0.27 -9.31 -5.15
N THR A 118 -0.59 -10.24 -6.04
CA THR A 118 -0.27 -10.15 -7.46
C THR A 118 -1.56 -10.04 -8.23
N LEU A 119 -1.70 -8.99 -9.02
CA LEU A 119 -2.88 -8.79 -9.85
C LEU A 119 -2.59 -9.31 -11.25
N ARG A 120 -3.57 -9.97 -11.84
CA ARG A 120 -3.46 -10.51 -13.17
C ARG A 120 -4.66 -10.09 -13.99
N ILE A 121 -4.40 -9.64 -15.21
CA ILE A 121 -5.48 -9.31 -16.13
C ILE A 121 -6.05 -10.59 -16.68
N TRP A 122 -7.33 -10.66 -16.72
CA TRP A 122 -8.09 -11.79 -17.17
C TRP A 122 -9.12 -11.32 -18.18
N PRO A 123 -9.50 -11.96 -19.15
CA PRO A 123 -9.24 -13.29 -19.62
C PRO A 123 -7.94 -13.23 -20.33
N LEU A 124 -7.27 -13.85 -19.94
CA LEU A 124 -6.09 -13.89 -20.67
C LEU A 124 -6.39 -14.11 -22.11
N ASN A 125 -7.77 -13.71 -22.06
CA ASN A 125 -8.08 -13.58 -22.95
C ASN A 125 -8.32 -12.97 -23.53
N ARG A 126 -8.59 -12.78 -23.37
CA ARG A 126 -8.69 -12.05 -23.81
C ARG A 126 -7.69 -11.68 -23.98
N ILE A 127 -7.76 -12.38 -23.88
CA ILE A 127 -6.89 -12.31 -23.73
C ILE A 127 -6.32 -12.25 -23.83
N GLY A 128 -6.50 -12.34 -24.04
CA GLY A 128 -6.05 -12.17 -23.69
C GLY A 128 -6.00 -12.00 -23.35
N PHE A 129 -6.79 -11.71 -22.94
CA PHE A 129 -6.93 -11.35 -22.40
C PHE A 129 -6.67 -10.91 -21.83
N LEU A 130 -6.77 -10.70 -21.76
CA LEU A 130 -6.83 -10.16 -21.13
C LEU A 130 -6.58 -9.62 -21.16
N GLN A 131 -6.96 -9.28 -21.17
CA GLN A 131 -7.01 -8.58 -21.23
C GLN A 131 -6.66 -8.15 -21.27
#